data_5a9cdd76d6e375d220e2c1331ed2f16b
#
_entry.id   5a9cdd76d6e375d220e2c1331ed2f16b
#
_cell.length_a   1.000
_cell.length_b   1.000
_cell.length_c   1.000
_cell.angle_alpha   90.00
_cell.angle_beta   90.00
_cell.angle_gamma   90.00
#
_symmetry.space_group_name_H-M   'P 1'
#
loop_
_entity.id
_entity.type
_entity.pdbx_description
1 polymer ?
#
loop_
_entity_poly.entity_id
_entity_poly.type
_entity_poly.pdbx_seq_one_letter_code
_entity_poly.pdbx_strand_id
1 'polypeptide(L)'
;MYKEVELGRLQRVVIQCRKCPRLVSYLQEVPQHKPKRFQHWGYWSKPLPSFGDPNARVLIIGLAPAAQGGNRTGRMFTGDRSGEWLFAALHRFGFANQPNSIRRDDGFKLNDCYITATIRCAPPKNKPLPEEIENCRSYFLNELDLLRNARVLVPLGQIAFTQTIKSLRLKGYNIPPLSFGHGKTYTISMGGRPRTLSGRCMNRPDELRTICLITSYHPSQQNTQTGRLTRPMFHRVFRIVRDKLKKE
;
A
#
# COMPACT_ATOMS: atom_id res chain seq x y z
N MET A 1 -18.33 4.35 10.78
CA MET A 1 -18.48 5.84 10.86
C MET A 1 -17.23 6.57 11.36
N TYR A 2 -16.75 6.39 12.62
CA TYR A 2 -15.55 7.11 13.11
C TYR A 2 -14.27 6.83 12.28
N LYS A 3 -13.96 5.56 11.98
CA LYS A 3 -12.78 5.17 11.17
C LYS A 3 -12.79 5.78 9.76
N GLU A 4 -13.93 5.78 9.09
CA GLU A 4 -14.05 6.35 7.74
C GLU A 4 -13.79 7.85 7.73
N VAL A 5 -14.30 8.55 8.74
CA VAL A 5 -14.08 9.99 8.90
C VAL A 5 -12.59 10.29 9.11
N GLU A 6 -11.92 9.53 9.99
CA GLU A 6 -10.49 9.74 10.29
C GLU A 6 -9.58 9.33 9.11
N LEU A 7 -9.89 8.21 8.42
CA LEU A 7 -9.19 7.86 7.18
C LEU A 7 -9.40 8.95 6.11
N GLY A 8 -10.62 9.45 5.96
CA GLY A 8 -10.92 10.56 5.05
C GLY A 8 -10.16 11.84 5.41
N ARG A 9 -10.03 12.16 6.71
CA ARG A 9 -9.22 13.30 7.19
C ARG A 9 -7.74 13.11 6.85
N LEU A 10 -7.17 11.93 7.15
CA LEU A 10 -5.78 11.59 6.83
C LEU A 10 -5.51 11.73 5.33
N GLN A 11 -6.42 11.25 4.48
CA GLN A 11 -6.26 11.33 3.04
C GLN A 11 -6.30 12.77 2.52
N ARG A 12 -7.13 13.64 3.09
CA ARG A 12 -7.10 15.08 2.77
C ARG A 12 -5.76 15.72 3.10
N VAL A 13 -5.18 15.39 4.26
CA VAL A 13 -3.84 15.84 4.66
C VAL A 13 -2.77 15.32 3.69
N VAL A 14 -2.85 14.06 3.29
CA VAL A 14 -1.93 13.46 2.29
C VAL A 14 -1.98 14.23 0.97
N ILE A 15 -3.16 14.48 0.42
CA ILE A 15 -3.34 15.16 -0.87
C ILE A 15 -2.71 16.57 -0.86
N GLN A 16 -2.71 17.24 0.28
CA GLN A 16 -2.15 18.59 0.45
C GLN A 16 -0.67 18.63 0.84
N CYS A 17 -0.04 17.44 1.02
CA CYS A 17 1.34 17.35 1.47
C CYS A 17 2.34 18.00 0.51
N ARG A 18 3.32 18.73 1.08
CA ARG A 18 4.41 19.41 0.35
C ARG A 18 5.79 19.15 0.99
N LYS A 19 5.94 18.10 1.81
CA LYS A 19 7.16 17.82 2.60
C LYS A 19 8.41 17.52 1.76
N CYS A 20 8.24 17.09 0.50
CA CYS A 20 9.33 16.66 -0.38
C CYS A 20 9.36 17.54 -1.64
N PRO A 21 10.14 18.67 -1.66
CA PRO A 21 10.14 19.61 -2.78
C PRO A 21 10.44 18.95 -4.13
N ARG A 22 11.44 18.04 -4.19
CA ARG A 22 11.78 17.29 -5.39
C ARG A 22 10.60 16.50 -5.96
N LEU A 23 9.84 15.81 -5.09
CA LEU A 23 8.67 15.04 -5.54
C LEU A 23 7.53 15.95 -5.95
N VAL A 24 7.28 17.03 -5.21
CA VAL A 24 6.24 18.02 -5.56
C VAL A 24 6.52 18.62 -6.92
N SER A 25 7.76 19.05 -7.19
CA SER A 25 8.19 19.56 -8.49
C SER A 25 7.98 18.53 -9.61
N TYR A 26 8.43 17.29 -9.39
CA TYR A 26 8.27 16.21 -10.37
C TYR A 26 6.81 15.88 -10.69
N LEU A 27 5.90 15.91 -9.70
CA LEU A 27 4.48 15.71 -9.95
C LEU A 27 3.91 16.76 -10.92
N GLN A 28 4.41 18.00 -10.89
CA GLN A 28 3.99 19.10 -11.77
C GLN A 28 4.69 19.05 -13.13
N GLU A 29 5.88 18.49 -13.20
CA GLU A 29 6.67 18.34 -14.45
C GLU A 29 6.09 17.22 -15.34
N VAL A 30 5.70 16.08 -14.76
CA VAL A 30 5.21 14.90 -15.51
C VAL A 30 4.11 15.23 -16.53
N PRO A 31 3.08 16.05 -16.24
CA PRO A 31 2.05 16.39 -17.21
C PRO A 31 2.53 17.31 -18.34
N GLN A 32 3.70 17.92 -18.25
CA GLN A 32 4.29 18.73 -19.32
C GLN A 32 4.93 17.84 -20.41
N HIS A 33 5.29 16.59 -20.04
CA HIS A 33 5.96 15.62 -20.93
C HIS A 33 5.10 14.35 -21.09
N LYS A 34 3.83 14.52 -21.49
CA LYS A 34 2.89 13.40 -21.66
C LYS A 34 3.27 12.52 -22.85
N PRO A 35 3.27 11.17 -22.69
CA PRO A 35 3.32 10.26 -23.84
C PRO A 35 2.13 10.51 -24.77
N LYS A 36 2.30 10.28 -26.10
CA LYS A 36 1.25 10.48 -27.12
C LYS A 36 -0.10 9.90 -26.72
N ARG A 37 -0.12 8.67 -26.19
CA ARG A 37 -1.35 7.97 -25.72
C ARG A 37 -2.08 8.66 -24.58
N PHE A 38 -1.48 9.61 -23.89
CA PHE A 38 -2.06 10.30 -22.73
C PHE A 38 -2.17 11.82 -22.91
N GLN A 39 -1.98 12.34 -24.12
CA GLN A 39 -2.01 13.78 -24.39
C GLN A 39 -3.31 14.45 -23.93
N HIS A 40 -4.44 13.79 -24.11
CA HIS A 40 -5.78 14.30 -23.74
C HIS A 40 -6.16 14.07 -22.27
N TRP A 41 -5.28 13.46 -21.44
CA TRP A 41 -5.58 13.22 -20.05
C TRP A 41 -5.26 14.42 -19.17
N GLY A 42 -6.21 14.81 -18.30
CA GLY A 42 -5.91 15.61 -17.12
C GLY A 42 -5.16 14.77 -16.09
N TYR A 43 -3.98 15.20 -15.65
CA TYR A 43 -3.22 14.49 -14.64
C TYR A 43 -3.61 14.96 -13.24
N TRP A 44 -3.71 14.03 -12.30
CA TRP A 44 -3.94 14.31 -10.88
C TRP A 44 -2.85 15.19 -10.27
N SER A 45 -1.59 14.86 -10.50
CA SER A 45 -0.39 15.65 -10.15
C SER A 45 -0.32 16.12 -8.70
N LYS A 46 -0.84 15.34 -7.78
CA LYS A 46 -0.83 15.57 -6.32
C LYS A 46 -0.43 14.30 -5.60
N PRO A 47 -0.02 14.36 -4.33
CA PRO A 47 0.15 13.16 -3.52
C PRO A 47 -1.11 12.28 -3.55
N LEU A 48 -0.93 10.97 -3.61
CA LEU A 48 -2.03 10.03 -3.74
C LEU A 48 -2.57 9.59 -2.38
N PRO A 49 -3.89 9.64 -2.19
CA PRO A 49 -4.52 9.00 -1.06
C PRO A 49 -4.46 7.47 -1.22
N SER A 50 -4.54 6.76 -0.12
CA SER A 50 -4.85 5.33 -0.10
C SER A 50 -6.35 5.13 -0.34
N PHE A 51 -6.76 3.91 -0.66
CA PHE A 51 -8.17 3.62 -0.90
C PHE A 51 -8.51 2.17 -0.59
N GLY A 52 -9.78 1.89 -0.37
CA GLY A 52 -10.30 0.55 -0.16
C GLY A 52 -11.36 0.51 0.94
N ASP A 53 -11.61 -0.68 1.46
CA ASP A 53 -12.55 -0.92 2.55
C ASP A 53 -11.94 -0.46 3.89
N PRO A 54 -12.54 0.48 4.63
CA PRO A 54 -12.07 0.91 5.95
C PRO A 54 -12.02 -0.22 6.98
N ASN A 55 -12.78 -1.28 6.77
CA ASN A 55 -12.83 -2.45 7.64
C ASN A 55 -11.99 -3.64 7.14
N ALA A 56 -11.17 -3.41 6.13
CA ALA A 56 -10.36 -4.42 5.48
C ALA A 56 -9.51 -5.23 6.45
N ARG A 57 -9.51 -6.55 6.26
CA ARG A 57 -8.59 -7.49 6.90
C ARG A 57 -7.29 -7.65 6.12
N VAL A 58 -7.27 -7.27 4.84
CA VAL A 58 -6.10 -7.33 3.95
C VAL A 58 -5.58 -5.92 3.64
N LEU A 59 -4.30 -5.69 3.86
CA LEU A 59 -3.61 -4.44 3.51
C LEU A 59 -2.53 -4.72 2.47
N ILE A 60 -2.71 -4.20 1.26
CA ILE A 60 -1.71 -4.24 0.19
C ILE A 60 -0.81 -3.00 0.30
N ILE A 61 0.50 -3.20 0.27
CA ILE A 61 1.45 -2.12 0.47
C ILE A 61 2.38 -2.02 -0.74
N GLY A 62 2.24 -0.94 -1.52
CA GLY A 62 3.15 -0.59 -2.60
C GLY A 62 4.35 0.22 -2.13
N LEU A 63 5.28 0.49 -3.04
CA LEU A 63 6.38 1.42 -2.80
C LEU A 63 5.91 2.87 -3.01
N ALA A 64 5.51 3.18 -4.22
CA ALA A 64 5.16 4.53 -4.67
C ALA A 64 4.24 4.48 -5.90
N PRO A 65 3.48 5.54 -6.19
CA PRO A 65 2.73 5.66 -7.44
C PRO A 65 3.67 5.73 -8.66
N ALA A 66 3.21 5.19 -9.79
CA ALA A 66 3.88 5.38 -11.07
C ALA A 66 3.52 6.75 -11.68
N ALA A 67 4.48 7.40 -12.35
CA ALA A 67 4.29 8.70 -12.97
C ALA A 67 3.16 8.71 -14.02
N GLN A 68 3.10 7.69 -14.88
CA GLN A 68 2.08 7.53 -15.93
C GLN A 68 0.88 6.67 -15.48
N GLY A 69 0.87 6.16 -14.25
CA GLY A 69 -0.22 5.42 -13.62
C GLY A 69 -0.94 6.25 -12.57
N GLY A 70 -0.66 6.00 -11.30
CA GLY A 70 -1.29 6.68 -10.18
C GLY A 70 -1.20 8.21 -10.22
N ASN A 71 -0.04 8.78 -10.57
CA ASN A 71 0.10 10.25 -10.70
C ASN A 71 -0.80 10.83 -11.79
N ARG A 72 -1.09 10.08 -12.85
CA ARG A 72 -2.05 10.48 -13.88
C ARG A 72 -3.49 10.35 -13.40
N THR A 73 -3.83 9.21 -12.79
CA THR A 73 -5.23 8.85 -12.52
C THR A 73 -5.76 9.32 -11.16
N GLY A 74 -4.89 9.64 -10.20
CA GLY A 74 -5.26 10.01 -8.83
C GLY A 74 -5.62 8.81 -7.93
N ARG A 75 -5.41 7.55 -8.38
CA ARG A 75 -5.63 6.34 -7.59
C ARG A 75 -4.45 5.37 -7.76
N MET A 76 -3.97 4.81 -6.64
CA MET A 76 -2.84 3.86 -6.65
C MET A 76 -3.11 2.67 -7.56
N PHE A 77 -2.09 2.18 -8.26
CA PHE A 77 -2.15 1.05 -9.19
C PHE A 77 -3.16 1.21 -10.34
N THR A 78 -3.75 2.38 -10.54
CA THR A 78 -4.76 2.59 -11.58
C THR A 78 -4.12 3.09 -12.86
N GLY A 79 -4.43 2.42 -13.98
CA GLY A 79 -4.00 2.83 -15.32
C GLY A 79 -2.54 2.52 -15.64
N ASP A 80 -1.94 1.54 -14.98
CA ASP A 80 -0.61 1.02 -15.30
C ASP A 80 -0.56 -0.51 -15.28
N ARG A 81 0.53 -1.07 -15.82
CA ARG A 81 0.73 -2.52 -15.92
C ARG A 81 0.70 -3.25 -14.59
N SER A 82 1.23 -2.64 -13.54
CA SER A 82 1.24 -3.24 -12.21
C SER A 82 -0.18 -3.36 -11.66
N GLY A 83 -1.01 -2.36 -11.93
CA GLY A 83 -2.42 -2.36 -11.57
C GLY A 83 -3.24 -3.42 -12.31
N GLU A 84 -3.00 -3.62 -13.61
CA GLU A 84 -3.65 -4.70 -14.38
C GLU A 84 -3.44 -6.07 -13.72
N TRP A 85 -2.23 -6.35 -13.27
CA TRP A 85 -1.90 -7.60 -12.59
C TRP A 85 -2.54 -7.68 -11.20
N LEU A 86 -2.43 -6.61 -10.42
CA LEU A 86 -2.94 -6.56 -9.07
C LEU A 86 -4.46 -6.69 -9.04
N PHE A 87 -5.16 -5.86 -9.83
CA PHE A 87 -6.62 -5.84 -9.82
C PHE A 87 -7.25 -7.10 -10.40
N ALA A 88 -6.66 -7.69 -11.44
CA ALA A 88 -7.08 -8.99 -11.95
C ALA A 88 -6.94 -10.09 -10.88
N ALA A 89 -5.86 -10.09 -10.10
CA ALA A 89 -5.68 -11.03 -9.00
C ALA A 89 -6.68 -10.75 -7.86
N LEU A 90 -6.84 -9.50 -7.44
CA LEU A 90 -7.80 -9.13 -6.39
C LEU A 90 -9.23 -9.52 -6.77
N HIS A 91 -9.66 -9.27 -8.01
CA HIS A 91 -10.97 -9.68 -8.50
C HIS A 91 -11.11 -11.22 -8.49
N ARG A 92 -10.13 -11.94 -9.03
CA ARG A 92 -10.14 -13.42 -9.04
C ARG A 92 -10.33 -14.03 -7.66
N PHE A 93 -9.79 -13.38 -6.63
CA PHE A 93 -9.88 -13.84 -5.24
C PHE A 93 -10.96 -13.11 -4.42
N GLY A 94 -11.88 -12.37 -5.08
CA GLY A 94 -13.05 -11.74 -4.46
C GLY A 94 -12.75 -10.53 -3.57
N PHE A 95 -11.59 -9.87 -3.78
CA PHE A 95 -11.21 -8.63 -3.10
C PHE A 95 -11.51 -7.37 -3.91
N ALA A 96 -12.02 -7.51 -5.13
CA ALA A 96 -12.44 -6.40 -5.99
C ALA A 96 -13.68 -6.78 -6.79
N ASN A 97 -14.51 -5.79 -7.13
CA ASN A 97 -15.73 -5.96 -7.90
C ASN A 97 -15.50 -6.16 -9.40
N GLN A 98 -14.35 -5.74 -9.92
CA GLN A 98 -13.98 -5.84 -11.34
C GLN A 98 -12.48 -6.12 -11.51
N PRO A 99 -12.04 -6.70 -12.65
CA PRO A 99 -10.65 -7.15 -12.83
C PRO A 99 -9.68 -6.04 -13.24
N ASN A 100 -10.15 -4.86 -13.58
CA ASN A 100 -9.32 -3.74 -14.05
C ASN A 100 -9.79 -2.41 -13.49
N SER A 101 -8.90 -1.43 -13.56
CA SER A 101 -9.16 -0.05 -13.17
C SER A 101 -8.33 0.87 -14.04
N ILE A 102 -8.99 1.73 -14.78
CA ILE A 102 -8.38 2.63 -15.76
C ILE A 102 -8.42 4.08 -15.28
N ARG A 103 -9.47 4.46 -14.56
CA ARG A 103 -9.75 5.82 -14.09
C ARG A 103 -10.18 5.78 -12.62
N ARG A 104 -10.11 6.92 -11.95
CA ARG A 104 -10.52 7.04 -10.55
C ARG A 104 -12.02 6.84 -10.34
N ASP A 105 -12.81 7.21 -11.33
CA ASP A 105 -14.27 7.21 -11.35
C ASP A 105 -14.88 6.05 -12.15
N ASP A 106 -14.14 4.95 -12.32
CA ASP A 106 -14.54 3.79 -13.14
C ASP A 106 -15.38 2.73 -12.41
N GLY A 107 -15.90 3.07 -11.23
CA GLY A 107 -16.72 2.17 -10.41
C GLY A 107 -15.95 1.05 -9.70
N PHE A 108 -14.62 1.02 -9.81
CA PHE A 108 -13.78 0.03 -9.12
C PHE A 108 -13.89 0.17 -7.59
N LYS A 109 -14.21 -0.93 -6.93
CA LYS A 109 -14.33 -1.02 -5.46
C LYS A 109 -13.54 -2.22 -4.93
N LEU A 110 -12.95 -2.06 -3.76
CA LEU A 110 -12.29 -3.13 -3.02
C LEU A 110 -13.21 -3.64 -1.91
N ASN A 111 -13.21 -4.97 -1.71
CA ASN A 111 -13.93 -5.64 -0.65
C ASN A 111 -12.92 -6.31 0.29
N ASP A 112 -13.01 -6.05 1.58
CA ASP A 112 -12.13 -6.62 2.61
C ASP A 112 -10.63 -6.40 2.31
N CYS A 113 -10.32 -5.39 1.52
CA CYS A 113 -8.99 -5.06 1.06
C CYS A 113 -8.78 -3.54 1.03
N TYR A 114 -7.61 -3.08 1.46
CA TYR A 114 -7.19 -1.69 1.42
C TYR A 114 -5.82 -1.59 0.77
N ILE A 115 -5.59 -0.58 -0.05
CA ILE A 115 -4.33 -0.36 -0.75
C ILE A 115 -3.68 0.93 -0.28
N THR A 116 -2.42 0.82 0.13
CA THR A 116 -1.55 1.92 0.52
C THR A 116 -0.18 1.82 -0.16
N ALA A 117 0.66 2.81 0.05
CA ALA A 117 2.06 2.81 -0.38
C ALA A 117 2.95 3.50 0.66
N THR A 118 4.22 3.14 0.68
CA THR A 118 5.21 3.76 1.58
C THR A 118 5.47 5.23 1.24
N ILE A 119 5.27 5.60 -0.03
CA ILE A 119 5.38 6.98 -0.53
C ILE A 119 4.11 7.34 -1.30
N ARG A 120 3.66 8.58 -1.14
CA ARG A 120 2.41 9.09 -1.72
C ARG A 120 2.58 9.82 -3.04
N CYS A 121 3.80 10.12 -3.43
CA CYS A 121 4.16 10.84 -4.65
C CYS A 121 4.94 9.92 -5.60
N ALA A 122 4.76 10.09 -6.91
CA ALA A 122 5.58 9.41 -7.90
C ALA A 122 7.02 9.95 -7.84
N PRO A 123 8.03 9.12 -7.60
CA PRO A 123 9.42 9.57 -7.63
C PRO A 123 10.00 9.47 -9.05
N PRO A 124 10.94 10.35 -9.45
CA PRO A 124 11.68 10.20 -10.69
C PRO A 124 12.29 8.81 -10.84
N LYS A 125 12.14 8.21 -12.02
CA LYS A 125 12.66 6.84 -12.33
C LYS A 125 12.19 5.76 -11.34
N ASN A 126 11.08 5.96 -10.64
CA ASN A 126 10.56 5.08 -9.56
C ASN A 126 11.56 4.85 -8.41
N LYS A 127 12.48 5.80 -8.19
CA LYS A 127 13.52 5.74 -7.15
C LYS A 127 13.34 6.88 -6.14
N PRO A 128 12.68 6.62 -5.00
CA PRO A 128 12.60 7.60 -3.92
C PRO A 128 13.93 7.72 -3.18
N LEU A 129 14.16 8.88 -2.59
CA LEU A 129 15.26 9.10 -1.67
C LEU A 129 14.90 8.59 -0.26
N PRO A 130 15.90 8.20 0.57
CA PRO A 130 15.64 7.77 1.94
C PRO A 130 14.86 8.77 2.78
N GLU A 131 15.16 10.06 2.67
CA GLU A 131 14.47 11.14 3.37
C GLU A 131 12.99 11.27 2.95
N GLU A 132 12.67 11.02 1.69
CA GLU A 132 11.29 11.05 1.18
C GLU A 132 10.46 9.90 1.75
N ILE A 133 11.10 8.75 1.94
CA ILE A 133 10.47 7.60 2.62
C ILE A 133 10.18 7.96 4.09
N GLU A 134 11.13 8.58 4.79
CA GLU A 134 10.93 9.00 6.18
C GLU A 134 9.83 10.06 6.30
N ASN A 135 9.82 11.08 5.45
CA ASN A 135 8.80 12.13 5.42
C ASN A 135 7.38 11.57 5.23
N CYS A 136 7.23 10.48 4.46
CA CYS A 136 5.95 9.82 4.23
C CYS A 136 5.56 8.81 5.30
N ARG A 137 6.48 8.34 6.13
CA ARG A 137 6.26 7.26 7.09
C ARG A 137 5.11 7.53 8.06
N SER A 138 4.97 8.76 8.53
CA SER A 138 3.89 9.14 9.45
C SER A 138 2.50 8.81 8.92
N TYR A 139 2.26 8.96 7.62
CA TYR A 139 0.98 8.61 7.00
C TYR A 139 0.69 7.11 7.06
N PHE A 140 1.69 6.29 6.77
CA PHE A 140 1.55 4.83 6.86
C PHE A 140 1.37 4.35 8.31
N LEU A 141 2.07 4.94 9.27
CA LEU A 141 1.89 4.64 10.70
C LEU A 141 0.47 4.97 11.17
N ASN A 142 -0.08 6.12 10.77
CA ASN A 142 -1.46 6.50 11.09
C ASN A 142 -2.48 5.55 10.44
N GLU A 143 -2.24 5.09 9.22
CA GLU A 143 -3.10 4.07 8.59
C GLU A 143 -3.08 2.74 9.33
N LEU A 144 -1.92 2.29 9.80
CA LEU A 144 -1.83 1.07 10.63
C LEU A 144 -2.63 1.18 11.93
N ASP A 145 -2.73 2.40 12.52
CA ASP A 145 -3.55 2.64 13.70
C ASP A 145 -5.04 2.65 13.39
N LEU A 146 -5.43 3.18 12.25
CA LEU A 146 -6.83 3.28 11.84
C LEU A 146 -7.37 1.95 11.28
N LEU A 147 -6.55 1.20 10.54
CA LEU A 147 -6.91 -0.09 9.92
C LEU A 147 -6.70 -1.26 10.91
N ARG A 148 -7.32 -1.19 12.08
CA ARG A 148 -7.13 -2.19 13.16
C ARG A 148 -7.56 -3.60 12.78
N ASN A 149 -8.46 -3.76 11.83
CA ASN A 149 -8.90 -5.07 11.34
C ASN A 149 -7.90 -5.72 10.38
N ALA A 150 -6.91 -4.97 9.86
CA ALA A 150 -5.91 -5.51 8.94
C ALA A 150 -5.04 -6.53 9.67
N ARG A 151 -5.20 -7.80 9.29
CA ARG A 151 -4.47 -8.95 9.84
C ARG A 151 -3.51 -9.57 8.87
N VAL A 152 -3.73 -9.38 7.57
CA VAL A 152 -2.86 -9.85 6.51
C VAL A 152 -2.27 -8.66 5.77
N LEU A 153 -0.95 -8.50 5.84
CA LEU A 153 -0.21 -7.45 5.16
C LEU A 153 0.54 -8.05 3.96
N VAL A 154 0.39 -7.44 2.79
CA VAL A 154 1.01 -7.91 1.55
C VAL A 154 1.88 -6.81 0.95
N PRO A 155 3.14 -6.68 1.37
CA PRO A 155 4.10 -5.77 0.73
C PRO A 155 4.50 -6.29 -0.65
N LEU A 156 4.38 -5.42 -1.65
CA LEU A 156 4.73 -5.69 -3.04
C LEU A 156 6.15 -5.17 -3.33
N GLY A 157 7.12 -6.07 -3.33
CA GLY A 157 8.55 -5.80 -3.57
C GLY A 157 9.39 -5.59 -2.32
N GLN A 158 10.72 -5.70 -2.52
CA GLN A 158 11.72 -5.65 -1.45
C GLN A 158 11.64 -4.37 -0.61
N ILE A 159 11.55 -3.20 -1.26
CA ILE A 159 11.56 -1.92 -0.54
C ILE A 159 10.27 -1.77 0.29
N ALA A 160 9.11 -2.08 -0.28
CA ALA A 160 7.84 -2.06 0.46
C ALA A 160 7.88 -3.00 1.67
N PHE A 161 8.44 -4.21 1.52
CA PHE A 161 8.66 -5.15 2.62
C PHE A 161 9.53 -4.54 3.72
N THR A 162 10.72 -4.03 3.37
CA THR A 162 11.66 -3.43 4.34
C THR A 162 11.01 -2.27 5.11
N GLN A 163 10.27 -1.39 4.40
CA GLN A 163 9.59 -0.26 5.03
C GLN A 163 8.40 -0.69 5.90
N THR A 164 7.69 -1.75 5.51
CA THR A 164 6.65 -2.34 6.34
C THR A 164 7.22 -2.87 7.66
N ILE A 165 8.31 -3.65 7.61
CA ILE A 165 9.00 -4.15 8.81
C ILE A 165 9.45 -2.99 9.71
N LYS A 166 10.10 -1.96 9.14
CA LYS A 166 10.54 -0.79 9.90
C LYS A 166 9.36 -0.09 10.59
N SER A 167 8.26 0.08 9.88
CA SER A 167 7.05 0.73 10.43
C SER A 167 6.38 -0.11 11.53
N LEU A 168 6.30 -1.42 11.37
CA LEU A 168 5.76 -2.32 12.39
C LEU A 168 6.63 -2.32 13.66
N ARG A 169 7.98 -2.33 13.51
CA ARG A 169 8.88 -2.19 14.67
C ARG A 169 8.66 -0.87 15.43
N LEU A 170 8.47 0.24 14.72
CA LEU A 170 8.13 1.52 15.34
C LEU A 170 6.77 1.48 16.06
N LYS A 171 5.85 0.59 15.66
CA LYS A 171 4.58 0.32 16.35
C LYS A 171 4.70 -0.66 17.52
N GLY A 172 5.89 -1.13 17.84
CA GLY A 172 6.13 -2.00 19.00
C GLY A 172 6.02 -3.51 18.69
N TYR A 173 5.91 -3.89 17.41
CA TYR A 173 5.98 -5.32 17.06
C TYR A 173 7.39 -5.86 17.23
N ASN A 174 7.50 -7.01 17.90
CA ASN A 174 8.77 -7.73 18.01
C ASN A 174 8.99 -8.56 16.74
N ILE A 175 9.91 -8.10 15.89
CA ILE A 175 10.15 -8.71 14.59
C ILE A 175 11.62 -9.14 14.52
N PRO A 176 11.91 -10.44 14.45
CA PRO A 176 13.25 -10.94 14.23
C PRO A 176 13.75 -10.54 12.83
N PRO A 177 15.01 -10.78 12.50
CA PRO A 177 15.52 -10.62 11.15
C PRO A 177 14.70 -11.49 10.17
N LEU A 178 14.05 -10.87 9.19
CA LEU A 178 13.27 -11.54 8.16
C LEU A 178 13.89 -11.30 6.79
N SER A 179 13.94 -12.34 5.96
CA SER A 179 14.47 -12.26 4.60
C SER A 179 13.32 -12.10 3.58
N PHE A 180 13.48 -11.18 2.63
CA PHE A 180 12.53 -11.07 1.53
C PHE A 180 12.63 -12.25 0.56
N GLY A 181 11.49 -12.69 0.04
CA GLY A 181 11.37 -13.69 -1.02
C GLY A 181 9.92 -13.77 -1.46
N HIS A 182 9.65 -14.15 -2.70
CA HIS A 182 8.28 -14.26 -3.18
C HIS A 182 7.52 -15.39 -2.48
N GLY A 183 6.31 -15.10 -1.99
CA GLY A 183 5.42 -16.09 -1.34
C GLY A 183 5.82 -16.49 0.08
N LYS A 184 6.84 -15.88 0.68
CA LYS A 184 7.17 -16.12 2.09
C LYS A 184 6.07 -15.57 2.99
N THR A 185 5.79 -16.31 4.06
CA THR A 185 4.77 -15.98 5.06
C THR A 185 5.39 -15.93 6.44
N TYR A 186 5.10 -14.87 7.18
CA TYR A 186 5.58 -14.65 8.53
C TYR A 186 4.42 -14.31 9.46
N THR A 187 4.40 -14.89 10.65
CA THR A 187 3.50 -14.52 11.73
C THR A 187 4.24 -13.59 12.68
N ILE A 188 3.68 -12.42 12.93
CA ILE A 188 4.30 -11.34 13.71
C ILE A 188 3.32 -10.95 14.81
N SER A 189 3.76 -10.99 16.07
CA SER A 189 2.95 -10.61 17.23
C SER A 189 3.45 -9.31 17.83
N MET A 190 2.56 -8.53 18.42
CA MET A 190 2.91 -7.35 19.19
C MET A 190 3.66 -7.77 20.46
N GLY A 191 4.79 -7.12 20.76
CA GLY A 191 5.53 -7.36 21.99
C GLY A 191 4.77 -6.83 23.21
N GLY A 192 4.63 -7.66 24.24
CA GLY A 192 3.85 -7.37 25.45
C GLY A 192 4.57 -6.43 26.45
N ARG A 193 4.91 -5.19 26.08
CA ARG A 193 5.25 -4.15 27.06
C ARG A 193 4.40 -2.91 26.80
N PRO A 194 3.63 -2.42 27.81
CA PRO A 194 2.92 -1.16 27.69
C PRO A 194 3.95 -0.02 27.56
N ARG A 195 3.90 0.74 26.46
CA ARG A 195 4.60 2.02 26.37
C ARG A 195 3.82 3.03 27.18
N THR A 196 4.37 3.46 28.29
CA THR A 196 3.97 4.69 29.00
C THR A 196 4.35 5.88 28.13
N LEU A 197 3.40 6.47 27.44
CA LEU A 197 3.45 7.85 27.00
C LEU A 197 2.57 8.64 27.97
N SER A 198 3.23 9.48 28.80
CA SER A 198 2.63 10.49 29.68
C SER A 198 1.43 10.01 30.52
N GLY A 199 1.69 9.41 31.68
CA GLY A 199 0.87 9.58 32.90
C GLY A 199 -0.59 9.16 32.92
N ARG A 200 -1.14 8.52 31.89
CA ARG A 200 -2.47 7.89 31.91
C ARG A 200 -2.37 6.43 31.47
N CYS A 201 -2.49 5.53 32.44
CA CYS A 201 -2.79 4.13 32.18
C CYS A 201 -4.12 4.04 31.43
N MET A 202 -4.10 3.85 30.11
CA MET A 202 -5.24 3.29 29.41
C MET A 202 -5.17 1.77 29.55
N ASN A 203 -5.80 1.25 30.59
CA ASN A 203 -6.12 -0.17 30.72
C ASN A 203 -7.14 -0.55 29.64
N ARG A 204 -6.65 -0.88 28.44
CA ARG A 204 -7.32 -1.83 27.55
C ARG A 204 -6.35 -2.99 27.41
N PRO A 205 -6.79 -4.24 27.63
CA PRO A 205 -6.01 -5.38 27.18
C PRO A 205 -5.95 -5.28 25.65
N ASP A 206 -4.84 -4.73 25.10
CA ASP A 206 -4.49 -4.98 23.72
C ASP A 206 -4.24 -6.49 23.66
N GLU A 207 -5.27 -7.24 23.25
CA GLU A 207 -5.10 -8.60 22.79
C GLU A 207 -3.91 -8.60 21.84
N LEU A 208 -2.97 -9.50 22.07
CA LEU A 208 -1.73 -9.65 21.31
C LEU A 208 -2.07 -9.67 19.80
N ARG A 209 -2.06 -8.48 19.19
CA ARG A 209 -2.42 -8.34 17.78
C ARG A 209 -1.40 -9.10 16.94
N THR A 210 -1.86 -10.19 16.32
CA THR A 210 -1.05 -11.00 15.42
C THR A 210 -1.31 -10.56 13.98
N ILE A 211 -0.23 -10.36 13.23
CA ILE A 211 -0.26 -10.00 11.81
C ILE A 211 0.38 -11.13 11.00
N CYS A 212 -0.26 -11.53 9.93
CA CYS A 212 0.32 -12.39 8.90
C CYS A 212 0.93 -11.49 7.80
N LEU A 213 2.25 -11.54 7.62
CA LEU A 213 2.95 -10.84 6.56
C LEU A 213 3.23 -11.81 5.41
N ILE A 214 2.72 -11.53 4.21
CA ILE A 214 2.90 -12.36 3.01
C ILE A 214 3.62 -11.54 1.96
N THR A 215 4.82 -11.95 1.58
CA THR A 215 5.66 -11.17 0.66
C THR A 215 5.41 -11.54 -0.80
N SER A 216 5.45 -10.55 -1.69
CA SER A 216 5.35 -10.77 -3.13
C SER A 216 6.38 -9.95 -3.89
N TYR A 217 6.90 -10.49 -4.99
CA TYR A 217 7.55 -9.63 -5.98
C TYR A 217 6.55 -8.59 -6.47
N HIS A 218 7.04 -7.39 -6.76
CA HIS A 218 6.22 -6.32 -7.34
C HIS A 218 5.79 -6.70 -8.77
N PRO A 219 4.51 -6.55 -9.16
CA PRO A 219 4.04 -6.87 -10.50
C PRO A 219 4.43 -5.78 -11.53
N SER A 220 5.69 -5.30 -11.44
CA SER A 220 6.25 -4.34 -12.39
C SER A 220 6.42 -4.97 -13.78
N GLN A 221 6.43 -4.11 -14.79
CA GLN A 221 6.69 -4.53 -16.17
C GLN A 221 7.99 -5.34 -16.27
N GLN A 222 9.05 -4.91 -15.59
CA GLN A 222 10.32 -5.63 -15.56
C GLN A 222 10.16 -7.06 -15.05
N ASN A 223 9.51 -7.27 -13.89
CA ASN A 223 9.37 -8.61 -13.31
C ASN A 223 8.43 -9.51 -14.12
N THR A 224 7.40 -8.92 -14.74
CA THR A 224 6.41 -9.69 -15.51
C THR A 224 6.88 -10.05 -16.93
N GLN A 225 7.66 -9.20 -17.58
CA GLN A 225 8.21 -9.46 -18.90
C GLN A 225 9.43 -10.42 -18.88
N THR A 226 10.23 -10.37 -17.82
CA THR A 226 11.38 -11.27 -17.66
C THR A 226 10.99 -12.64 -17.09
N GLY A 227 9.71 -12.89 -16.81
CA GLY A 227 9.26 -14.14 -16.20
C GLY A 227 9.61 -14.30 -14.72
N ARG A 228 10.27 -13.31 -14.09
CA ARG A 228 10.58 -13.34 -12.65
C ARG A 228 9.32 -13.43 -11.80
N LEU A 229 8.21 -12.86 -12.27
CA LEU A 229 6.88 -13.01 -11.70
C LEU A 229 5.90 -13.46 -12.76
N THR A 230 5.33 -14.65 -12.58
CA THR A 230 4.28 -15.20 -13.44
C THR A 230 2.90 -15.04 -12.81
N ARG A 231 1.81 -15.11 -13.60
CA ARG A 231 0.44 -15.07 -13.07
C ARG A 231 0.17 -16.18 -12.04
N PRO A 232 0.55 -17.46 -12.27
CA PRO A 232 0.38 -18.50 -11.27
C PRO A 232 1.10 -18.19 -9.94
N MET A 233 2.33 -17.69 -10.00
CA MET A 233 3.08 -17.27 -8.82
C MET A 233 2.31 -16.17 -8.05
N PHE A 234 1.85 -15.14 -8.76
CA PHE A 234 1.14 -14.02 -8.14
C PHE A 234 -0.21 -14.46 -7.55
N HIS A 235 -0.96 -15.30 -8.25
CA HIS A 235 -2.21 -15.91 -7.76
C HIS A 235 -1.99 -16.76 -6.51
N ARG A 236 -0.87 -17.48 -6.40
CA ARG A 236 -0.52 -18.25 -5.20
C ARG A 236 -0.45 -17.37 -3.95
N VAL A 237 0.08 -16.15 -4.06
CA VAL A 237 0.10 -15.18 -2.94
C VAL A 237 -1.32 -14.91 -2.45
N PHE A 238 -2.25 -14.58 -3.35
CA PHE A 238 -3.63 -14.27 -2.95
C PHE A 238 -4.44 -15.49 -2.51
N ARG A 239 -4.07 -16.70 -2.96
CA ARG A 239 -4.60 -17.94 -2.40
C ARG A 239 -4.20 -18.08 -0.93
N ILE A 240 -2.91 -17.88 -0.61
CA ILE A 240 -2.42 -17.89 0.77
C ILE A 240 -3.15 -16.83 1.62
N VAL A 241 -3.37 -15.63 1.08
CA VAL A 241 -4.16 -14.57 1.75
C VAL A 241 -5.56 -15.09 2.12
N ARG A 242 -6.27 -15.70 1.16
CA ARG A 242 -7.62 -16.28 1.41
C ARG A 242 -7.60 -17.38 2.46
N ASP A 243 -6.61 -18.27 2.40
CA ASP A 243 -6.50 -19.40 3.35
C ASP A 243 -6.23 -18.90 4.78
N LYS A 244 -5.49 -17.80 4.93
CA LYS A 244 -5.26 -17.15 6.23
C LYS A 244 -6.51 -16.49 6.81
N LEU A 245 -7.38 -15.94 5.95
CA LEU A 245 -8.64 -15.32 6.37
C LEU A 245 -9.74 -16.32 6.73
N LYS A 246 -9.65 -17.57 6.23
CA LYS A 246 -10.64 -18.65 6.52
C LYS A 246 -10.37 -19.40 7.84
N LYS A 247 -9.13 -19.34 8.35
CA LYS A 247 -8.72 -20.07 9.57
C LYS A 247 -9.05 -19.32 10.86
N GLU A 248 -9.80 -18.24 10.75
CA GLU A 248 -10.32 -17.41 11.83
C GLU A 248 -11.87 -17.34 11.77
#